data_80c3449f76b1be1050b6c934eaf6f18f
#
_entry.id   80c3449f76b1be1050b6c934eaf6f18f
#
_cell.length_a   1.000
_cell.length_b   1.000
_cell.length_c   1.000
_cell.angle_alpha   90.00
_cell.angle_beta   90.00
_cell.angle_gamma   90.00
#
_symmetry.space_group_name_H-M   'P 1'
#
loop_
_entity.id
_entity.type
_entity.pdbx_description
1 polymer ?
#
loop_
_entity_poly.entity_id
_entity_poly.type
_entity_poly.pdbx_seq_one_letter_code
_entity_poly.pdbx_strand_id
1 'polypeptide(L)'
;MSSETLSQELRGAPVAKAITEKLAAQVQELRAQGVTPKLVIVRIGQKSDDLTYERAAYTRAEKVGFEVETIELPEDATQEQVNVTFDQVSADALVHGCLPMRPFPAGIDEHEALQHLAPEKDVDCATDSMLLATLCGTPGALGPCTAEAVLALLDFYQVPLEGAPVAVVGRSNVIGRPVAALLSARNATVTVCHSKTKDLTATLKQAEVVVVAAGRAHLIGADYVRAGQTIIDVGINWDEAAQKLVGDVNTEQVAPLVSAYTPVPGGVGSVTTAILARHVVAAAQRTLA
;
A
#
# COMPACT_ATOMS: atom_id res chain seq x y z
N MET A 1 12.54 -22.10 -33.31
CA MET A 1 12.31 -22.55 -31.93
C MET A 1 12.35 -21.28 -31.07
N SER A 2 11.20 -20.67 -30.84
CA SER A 2 11.10 -19.54 -29.93
C SER A 2 11.30 -20.10 -28.52
N SER A 3 12.35 -19.64 -27.84
CA SER A 3 12.49 -19.86 -26.39
C SER A 3 11.22 -19.34 -25.72
N GLU A 4 10.43 -20.21 -25.14
CA GLU A 4 9.38 -19.81 -24.19
C GLU A 4 10.09 -19.09 -23.07
N THR A 5 10.12 -17.77 -23.14
CA THR A 5 10.59 -16.95 -22.02
C THR A 5 9.52 -17.07 -20.96
N LEU A 6 9.75 -17.90 -19.95
CA LEU A 6 8.88 -18.00 -18.77
C LEU A 6 8.71 -16.60 -18.18
N SER A 7 7.48 -16.17 -17.95
CA SER A 7 7.22 -14.88 -17.33
C SER A 7 7.82 -14.80 -15.93
N GLN A 8 8.35 -13.64 -15.58
CA GLN A 8 8.97 -13.40 -14.28
C GLN A 8 7.89 -13.17 -13.22
N GLU A 9 7.93 -13.94 -12.15
CA GLU A 9 7.09 -13.72 -10.97
C GLU A 9 7.71 -12.66 -10.07
N LEU A 10 7.06 -11.51 -9.91
CA LEU A 10 7.52 -10.38 -9.10
C LEU A 10 7.06 -10.55 -7.65
N ARG A 11 7.78 -11.37 -6.89
CA ARG A 11 7.46 -11.67 -5.48
C ARG A 11 7.78 -10.51 -4.56
N GLY A 12 6.87 -10.20 -3.61
CA GLY A 12 7.06 -9.14 -2.63
C GLY A 12 8.06 -9.48 -1.52
N ALA A 13 8.26 -10.76 -1.20
CA ALA A 13 9.12 -11.15 -0.07
C ALA A 13 10.58 -10.66 -0.19
N PRO A 14 11.28 -10.76 -1.35
CA PRO A 14 12.62 -10.18 -1.50
C PRO A 14 12.65 -8.66 -1.31
N VAL A 15 11.62 -7.95 -1.82
CA VAL A 15 11.48 -6.50 -1.69
C VAL A 15 11.33 -6.11 -0.23
N ALA A 16 10.39 -6.75 0.47
CA ALA A 16 10.15 -6.51 1.89
C ALA A 16 11.38 -6.83 2.76
N LYS A 17 12.16 -7.86 2.40
CA LYS A 17 13.41 -8.20 3.08
C LYS A 17 14.44 -7.08 2.92
N ALA A 18 14.69 -6.63 1.70
CA ALA A 18 15.67 -5.58 1.41
C ALA A 18 15.32 -4.26 2.14
N ILE A 19 14.03 -3.86 2.13
CA ILE A 19 13.55 -2.70 2.88
C ILE A 19 13.80 -2.89 4.38
N THR A 20 13.44 -4.04 4.94
CA THR A 20 13.56 -4.34 6.37
C THR A 20 15.02 -4.26 6.85
N GLU A 21 15.95 -4.84 6.11
CA GLU A 21 17.38 -4.83 6.45
C GLU A 21 17.94 -3.40 6.48
N LYS A 22 17.57 -2.58 5.49
CA LYS A 22 17.97 -1.17 5.45
C LYS A 22 17.39 -0.39 6.64
N LEU A 23 16.12 -0.60 6.97
CA LEU A 23 15.46 0.10 8.06
C LEU A 23 16.02 -0.30 9.43
N ALA A 24 16.38 -1.56 9.64
CA ALA A 24 17.00 -2.01 10.89
C ALA A 24 18.28 -1.24 11.22
N ALA A 25 19.12 -0.98 10.22
CA ALA A 25 20.31 -0.14 10.40
C ALA A 25 19.95 1.31 10.77
N GLN A 26 18.98 1.91 10.07
CA GLN A 26 18.52 3.28 10.36
C GLN A 26 17.92 3.42 11.77
N VAL A 27 17.19 2.41 12.25
CA VAL A 27 16.64 2.42 13.61
C VAL A 27 17.75 2.35 14.67
N GLN A 28 18.82 1.61 14.43
CA GLN A 28 19.98 1.60 15.33
C GLN A 28 20.64 3.00 15.40
N GLU A 29 20.77 3.69 14.27
CA GLU A 29 21.30 5.06 14.23
C GLU A 29 20.41 6.05 14.98
N LEU A 30 19.08 5.95 14.81
CA LEU A 30 18.11 6.78 15.55
C LEU A 30 18.19 6.55 17.05
N ARG A 31 18.26 5.30 17.48
CA ARG A 31 18.41 4.94 18.90
C ARG A 31 19.70 5.49 19.51
N ALA A 32 20.79 5.47 18.76
CA ALA A 32 22.05 6.07 19.21
C ALA A 32 21.94 7.58 19.39
N GLN A 33 20.97 8.23 18.72
CA GLN A 33 20.65 9.65 18.87
C GLN A 33 19.51 9.91 19.88
N GLY A 34 19.06 8.88 20.62
CA GLY A 34 18.03 8.99 21.63
C GLY A 34 16.59 8.91 21.11
N VAL A 35 16.38 8.59 19.83
CA VAL A 35 15.05 8.45 19.24
C VAL A 35 14.73 6.98 19.00
N THR A 36 13.68 6.47 19.62
CA THR A 36 13.12 5.14 19.34
C THR A 36 11.84 5.32 18.54
N PRO A 37 11.80 4.95 17.25
CA PRO A 37 10.57 5.09 16.47
C PRO A 37 9.42 4.31 17.11
N LYS A 38 8.23 4.93 17.18
CA LYS A 38 7.04 4.33 17.78
C LYS A 38 5.83 4.51 16.86
N LEU A 39 5.14 3.40 16.60
CA LEU A 39 3.86 3.33 15.89
C LEU A 39 2.73 3.12 16.91
N VAL A 40 1.67 3.88 16.78
CA VAL A 40 0.39 3.60 17.45
C VAL A 40 -0.59 3.08 16.39
N ILE A 41 -1.19 1.94 16.66
CA ILE A 41 -2.31 1.39 15.88
C ILE A 41 -3.60 1.73 16.63
N VAL A 42 -4.56 2.37 15.94
CA VAL A 42 -5.88 2.65 16.50
C VAL A 42 -6.89 1.72 15.84
N ARG A 43 -7.54 0.88 16.64
CA ARG A 43 -8.51 -0.13 16.19
C ARG A 43 -9.82 0.01 16.97
N ILE A 44 -10.94 -0.12 16.25
CA ILE A 44 -12.29 -0.11 16.83
C ILE A 44 -12.91 -1.51 16.65
N GLY A 45 -13.14 -2.20 17.77
CA GLY A 45 -13.59 -3.59 17.77
C GLY A 45 -12.49 -4.58 17.38
N GLN A 46 -12.87 -5.80 16.98
CA GLN A 46 -11.95 -6.94 16.77
C GLN A 46 -12.21 -7.65 15.42
N LYS A 47 -12.23 -6.88 14.32
CA LYS A 47 -12.37 -7.49 12.99
C LYS A 47 -11.16 -8.38 12.68
N SER A 48 -11.40 -9.56 12.10
CA SER A 48 -10.35 -10.56 11.82
C SER A 48 -9.24 -10.02 10.91
N ASP A 49 -9.59 -9.20 9.94
CA ASP A 49 -8.65 -8.62 8.98
C ASP A 49 -7.74 -7.59 9.65
N ASP A 50 -8.31 -6.75 10.54
CA ASP A 50 -7.55 -5.77 11.33
C ASP A 50 -6.55 -6.49 12.24
N LEU A 51 -6.97 -7.54 12.95
CA LEU A 51 -6.11 -8.35 13.81
C LEU A 51 -4.99 -9.06 13.04
N THR A 52 -5.27 -9.45 11.80
CA THR A 52 -4.27 -10.08 10.94
C THR A 52 -3.22 -9.08 10.49
N TYR A 53 -3.65 -7.87 10.08
CA TYR A 53 -2.73 -6.81 9.68
C TYR A 53 -1.93 -6.27 10.87
N GLU A 54 -2.56 -6.09 12.04
CA GLU A 54 -1.90 -5.71 13.30
C GLU A 54 -0.77 -6.68 13.65
N ARG A 55 -1.02 -8.00 13.66
CA ARG A 55 0.00 -9.02 13.89
C ARG A 55 1.17 -8.93 12.90
N ALA A 56 0.86 -8.66 11.65
CA ALA A 56 1.90 -8.49 10.62
C ALA A 56 2.73 -7.23 10.87
N ALA A 57 2.12 -6.13 11.35
CA ALA A 57 2.80 -4.90 11.74
C ALA A 57 3.73 -5.12 12.94
N TYR A 58 3.27 -5.82 14.00
CA TYR A 58 4.12 -6.20 15.14
C TYR A 58 5.31 -7.06 14.72
N THR A 59 5.07 -8.08 13.90
CA THR A 59 6.16 -8.94 13.37
C THR A 59 7.18 -8.13 12.57
N ARG A 60 6.73 -7.13 11.83
CA ARG A 60 7.61 -6.23 11.08
C ARG A 60 8.41 -5.33 12.01
N ALA A 61 7.75 -4.78 13.02
CA ALA A 61 8.35 -3.91 14.02
C ALA A 61 9.49 -4.62 14.78
N GLU A 62 9.28 -5.86 15.20
CA GLU A 62 10.32 -6.68 15.82
C GLU A 62 11.57 -6.83 14.93
N LYS A 63 11.36 -7.09 13.63
CA LYS A 63 12.47 -7.26 12.67
C LYS A 63 13.23 -5.98 12.38
N VAL A 64 12.54 -4.83 12.39
CA VAL A 64 13.14 -3.52 12.14
C VAL A 64 13.70 -2.91 13.43
N GLY A 65 13.09 -3.19 14.57
CA GLY A 65 13.52 -2.71 15.87
C GLY A 65 12.81 -1.43 16.34
N PHE A 66 11.57 -1.16 15.94
CA PHE A 66 10.77 -0.04 16.44
C PHE A 66 9.63 -0.52 17.36
N GLU A 67 9.08 0.40 18.15
CA GLU A 67 8.00 0.10 19.09
C GLU A 67 6.63 0.18 18.44
N VAL A 68 5.71 -0.69 18.86
CA VAL A 68 4.30 -0.66 18.46
C VAL A 68 3.42 -0.74 19.68
N GLU A 69 2.40 0.10 19.72
CA GLU A 69 1.34 0.08 20.71
C GLU A 69 -0.01 0.05 20.00
N THR A 70 -0.96 -0.74 20.50
CA THR A 70 -2.34 -0.74 19.97
C THR A 70 -3.27 -0.08 20.99
N ILE A 71 -4.03 0.91 20.54
CA ILE A 71 -5.17 1.47 21.26
C ILE A 71 -6.42 0.79 20.68
N GLU A 72 -7.03 -0.08 21.48
CA GLU A 72 -8.28 -0.73 21.17
C GLU A 72 -9.45 0.06 21.74
N LEU A 73 -10.31 0.57 20.86
CA LEU A 73 -11.59 1.14 21.23
C LEU A 73 -12.69 0.08 21.17
N PRO A 74 -13.69 0.14 22.04
CA PRO A 74 -14.81 -0.79 22.00
C PRO A 74 -15.60 -0.63 20.69
N GLU A 75 -16.32 -1.67 20.27
CA GLU A 75 -17.09 -1.66 19.03
C GLU A 75 -18.21 -0.60 19.01
N ASP A 76 -18.71 -0.25 20.20
CA ASP A 76 -19.71 0.79 20.42
C ASP A 76 -19.12 2.15 20.79
N ALA A 77 -17.83 2.38 20.50
CA ALA A 77 -17.18 3.65 20.73
C ALA A 77 -17.94 4.81 20.06
N THR A 78 -18.04 5.92 20.76
CA THR A 78 -18.67 7.14 20.22
C THR A 78 -17.70 7.91 19.32
N GLN A 79 -18.23 8.79 18.44
CA GLN A 79 -17.43 9.70 17.64
C GLN A 79 -16.44 10.50 18.50
N GLU A 80 -16.90 11.05 19.63
CA GLU A 80 -16.06 11.83 20.54
C GLU A 80 -14.90 11.01 21.12
N GLN A 81 -15.12 9.75 21.49
CA GLN A 81 -14.05 8.89 21.99
C GLN A 81 -12.98 8.64 20.92
N VAL A 82 -13.41 8.44 19.66
CA VAL A 82 -12.49 8.25 18.53
C VAL A 82 -11.71 9.54 18.27
N ASN A 83 -12.38 10.70 18.24
CA ASN A 83 -11.74 12.01 18.02
C ASN A 83 -10.71 12.30 19.11
N VAL A 84 -11.08 12.14 20.39
CA VAL A 84 -10.17 12.35 21.55
C VAL A 84 -8.97 11.40 21.48
N THR A 85 -9.16 10.16 21.01
CA THR A 85 -8.05 9.22 20.83
C THR A 85 -7.03 9.72 19.80
N PHE A 86 -7.49 10.23 18.66
CA PHE A 86 -6.58 10.80 17.66
C PHE A 86 -5.93 12.10 18.13
N ASP A 87 -6.64 12.95 18.89
CA ASP A 87 -6.03 14.14 19.53
C ASP A 87 -4.91 13.74 20.49
N GLN A 88 -5.12 12.73 21.33
CA GLN A 88 -4.10 12.23 22.27
C GLN A 88 -2.88 11.66 21.53
N VAL A 89 -3.09 10.83 20.52
CA VAL A 89 -2.02 10.30 19.69
C VAL A 89 -1.26 11.42 18.98
N SER A 90 -1.97 12.43 18.50
CA SER A 90 -1.38 13.60 17.84
C SER A 90 -0.54 14.45 18.79
N ALA A 91 -0.96 14.59 20.04
CA ALA A 91 -0.25 15.36 21.06
C ALA A 91 0.95 14.64 21.70
N ASP A 92 1.01 13.30 21.66
CA ASP A 92 2.09 12.51 22.26
C ASP A 92 3.40 12.64 21.46
N ALA A 93 4.37 13.37 21.98
CA ALA A 93 5.67 13.57 21.34
C ALA A 93 6.50 12.29 21.17
N LEU A 94 6.18 11.19 21.85
CA LEU A 94 6.86 9.90 21.72
C LEU A 94 6.30 9.07 20.55
N VAL A 95 5.11 9.42 20.04
CA VAL A 95 4.50 8.73 18.89
C VAL A 95 4.96 9.37 17.60
N HIS A 96 5.53 8.58 16.71
CA HIS A 96 6.04 9.02 15.41
C HIS A 96 5.09 8.69 14.25
N GLY A 97 4.28 7.65 14.40
CA GLY A 97 3.30 7.26 13.40
C GLY A 97 2.02 6.73 14.01
N CYS A 98 0.90 6.96 13.34
CA CYS A 98 -0.40 6.41 13.67
C CYS A 98 -0.97 5.65 12.46
N LEU A 99 -1.45 4.44 12.72
CA LEU A 99 -2.15 3.60 11.76
C LEU A 99 -3.61 3.42 12.20
N PRO A 100 -4.56 4.16 11.62
CA PRO A 100 -5.98 3.88 11.82
C PRO A 100 -6.39 2.61 11.08
N MET A 101 -7.00 1.63 11.77
CA MET A 101 -7.57 0.44 11.12
C MET A 101 -8.92 0.77 10.51
N ARG A 102 -8.97 0.84 9.20
CA ARG A 102 -10.15 1.27 8.42
C ARG A 102 -10.74 0.13 7.59
N PRO A 103 -12.03 0.16 7.22
CA PRO A 103 -13.03 1.20 7.53
C PRO A 103 -13.53 1.13 8.98
N PHE A 104 -13.88 2.29 9.54
CA PHE A 104 -14.46 2.36 10.88
C PHE A 104 -15.87 1.75 10.91
N PRO A 105 -16.39 1.37 12.09
CA PRO A 105 -17.76 0.88 12.24
C PRO A 105 -18.81 1.88 11.78
N ALA A 106 -19.98 1.36 11.38
CA ALA A 106 -21.13 2.20 11.07
C ALA A 106 -21.50 3.09 12.27
N GLY A 107 -21.68 4.38 12.04
CA GLY A 107 -21.97 5.37 13.10
C GLY A 107 -20.80 6.26 13.48
N ILE A 108 -19.58 5.91 13.06
CA ILE A 108 -18.40 6.79 13.15
C ILE A 108 -18.18 7.46 11.79
N ASP A 109 -18.14 8.78 11.78
CA ASP A 109 -17.69 9.54 10.62
C ASP A 109 -16.15 9.47 10.55
N GLU A 110 -15.67 8.61 9.65
CA GLU A 110 -14.24 8.37 9.45
C GLU A 110 -13.52 9.65 9.01
N HIS A 111 -14.17 10.45 8.16
CA HIS A 111 -13.56 11.68 7.67
C HIS A 111 -13.39 12.70 8.81
N GLU A 112 -14.42 12.90 9.65
CA GLU A 112 -14.33 13.76 10.84
C GLU A 112 -13.22 13.27 11.77
N ALA A 113 -13.22 11.98 12.14
CA ALA A 113 -12.24 11.42 13.07
C ALA A 113 -10.80 11.63 12.59
N LEU A 114 -10.54 11.43 11.30
CA LEU A 114 -9.19 11.59 10.73
C LEU A 114 -8.71 13.05 10.67
N GLN A 115 -9.59 14.07 10.82
CA GLN A 115 -9.16 15.46 10.97
C GLN A 115 -8.45 15.73 12.32
N HIS A 116 -8.63 14.85 13.31
CA HIS A 116 -7.96 14.91 14.61
C HIS A 116 -6.56 14.28 14.58
N LEU A 117 -6.20 13.58 13.52
CA LEU A 117 -4.87 13.02 13.36
C LEU A 117 -3.91 14.04 12.74
N ALA A 118 -2.82 14.34 13.43
CA ALA A 118 -1.76 15.20 12.94
C ALA A 118 -1.12 14.60 11.66
N PRO A 119 -1.05 15.37 10.54
CA PRO A 119 -0.56 14.85 9.27
C PRO A 119 0.85 14.27 9.32
N GLU A 120 1.71 14.81 10.17
CA GLU A 120 3.09 14.33 10.35
C GLU A 120 3.18 12.93 10.98
N LYS A 121 2.09 12.48 11.63
CA LYS A 121 1.96 11.14 12.20
C LYS A 121 1.12 10.19 11.34
N ASP A 122 0.53 10.68 10.27
CA ASP A 122 -0.20 9.86 9.32
C ASP A 122 0.77 9.04 8.47
N VAL A 123 0.96 7.79 8.81
CA VAL A 123 1.91 6.88 8.14
C VAL A 123 1.27 5.95 7.12
N ASP A 124 -0.04 6.08 6.86
CA ASP A 124 -0.77 5.33 5.83
C ASP A 124 -1.64 6.20 4.92
N CYS A 125 -1.38 7.53 4.92
CA CYS A 125 -2.12 8.47 4.07
C CYS A 125 -3.64 8.38 4.28
N ALA A 126 -4.04 8.36 5.53
CA ALA A 126 -5.45 8.27 5.92
C ALA A 126 -6.13 9.64 5.90
N THR A 127 -5.38 10.72 6.13
CA THR A 127 -5.87 12.11 6.17
C THR A 127 -5.95 12.74 4.79
N ASP A 128 -6.88 13.67 4.59
CA ASP A 128 -7.00 14.43 3.34
C ASP A 128 -5.74 15.25 3.04
N SER A 129 -5.12 15.82 4.05
CA SER A 129 -3.90 16.60 3.91
C SER A 129 -2.73 15.78 3.38
N MET A 130 -2.54 14.56 3.89
CA MET A 130 -1.48 13.67 3.41
C MET A 130 -1.82 13.13 2.01
N LEU A 131 -3.09 12.82 1.75
CA LEU A 131 -3.53 12.43 0.40
C LEU A 131 -3.28 13.55 -0.61
N LEU A 132 -3.65 14.79 -0.29
CA LEU A 132 -3.39 15.94 -1.15
C LEU A 132 -1.89 16.14 -1.39
N ALA A 133 -1.07 16.06 -0.33
CA ALA A 133 0.38 16.15 -0.44
C ALA A 133 0.97 15.06 -1.37
N THR A 134 0.47 13.82 -1.25
CA THR A 134 0.85 12.71 -2.13
C THR A 134 0.45 12.96 -3.59
N LEU A 135 -0.77 13.42 -3.84
CA LEU A 135 -1.26 13.70 -5.19
C LEU A 135 -0.52 14.87 -5.85
N CYS A 136 -0.07 15.85 -5.06
CA CYS A 136 0.71 16.99 -5.53
C CYS A 136 2.23 16.71 -5.64
N GLY A 137 2.69 15.54 -5.21
CA GLY A 137 4.11 15.22 -5.20
C GLY A 137 4.92 16.06 -4.22
N THR A 138 4.31 16.48 -3.11
CA THR A 138 4.98 17.29 -2.07
C THR A 138 6.15 16.51 -1.48
N PRO A 139 7.36 17.09 -1.42
CA PRO A 139 8.51 16.44 -0.84
C PRO A 139 8.25 15.97 0.58
N GLY A 140 8.54 14.69 0.85
CA GLY A 140 8.31 14.08 2.15
C GLY A 140 6.87 13.61 2.41
N ALA A 141 5.92 13.77 1.50
CA ALA A 141 4.61 13.13 1.63
C ALA A 141 4.77 11.60 1.74
N LEU A 142 3.94 11.00 2.58
CA LEU A 142 3.88 9.55 2.78
C LEU A 142 2.60 9.06 2.11
N GLY A 143 2.74 8.42 0.95
CA GLY A 143 1.59 7.88 0.23
C GLY A 143 0.97 6.66 0.92
N PRO A 144 -0.22 6.21 0.51
CA PRO A 144 -0.78 4.97 1.04
C PRO A 144 0.20 3.82 0.90
N CYS A 145 0.40 3.04 1.96
CA CYS A 145 1.42 1.97 1.99
C CYS A 145 1.28 0.99 0.82
N THR A 146 0.04 0.67 0.41
CA THR A 146 -0.21 -0.21 -0.73
C THR A 146 0.20 0.43 -2.06
N ALA A 147 -0.03 1.73 -2.24
CA ALA A 147 0.37 2.45 -3.44
C ALA A 147 1.90 2.52 -3.56
N GLU A 148 2.58 2.83 -2.46
CA GLU A 148 4.04 2.84 -2.44
C GLU A 148 4.68 1.45 -2.55
N ALA A 149 3.97 0.38 -2.11
CA ALA A 149 4.42 -0.99 -2.32
C ALA A 149 4.47 -1.37 -3.81
N VAL A 150 3.55 -0.86 -4.63
CA VAL A 150 3.59 -1.00 -6.09
C VAL A 150 4.88 -0.41 -6.65
N LEU A 151 5.20 0.84 -6.25
CA LEU A 151 6.44 1.51 -6.72
C LEU A 151 7.69 0.77 -6.23
N ALA A 152 7.70 0.33 -4.97
CA ALA A 152 8.84 -0.41 -4.42
C ALA A 152 9.09 -1.74 -5.15
N LEU A 153 8.04 -2.44 -5.59
CA LEU A 153 8.16 -3.62 -6.45
C LEU A 153 8.74 -3.27 -7.82
N LEU A 154 8.19 -2.26 -8.49
CA LEU A 154 8.66 -1.83 -9.80
C LEU A 154 10.13 -1.39 -9.76
N ASP A 155 10.52 -0.66 -8.72
CA ASP A 155 11.91 -0.22 -8.52
C ASP A 155 12.86 -1.40 -8.26
N PHE A 156 12.49 -2.33 -7.37
CA PHE A 156 13.33 -3.49 -7.03
C PHE A 156 13.60 -4.38 -8.23
N TYR A 157 12.59 -4.60 -9.06
CA TYR A 157 12.70 -5.41 -10.27
C TYR A 157 13.13 -4.60 -11.49
N GLN A 158 13.48 -3.33 -11.30
CA GLN A 158 14.01 -2.44 -12.34
C GLN A 158 13.07 -2.32 -13.56
N VAL A 159 11.75 -2.28 -13.32
CA VAL A 159 10.76 -2.05 -14.38
C VAL A 159 10.86 -0.61 -14.85
N PRO A 160 11.15 -0.33 -16.13
CA PRO A 160 11.28 1.02 -16.65
C PRO A 160 9.94 1.77 -16.55
N LEU A 161 9.97 3.01 -16.03
CA LEU A 161 8.77 3.85 -15.89
C LEU A 161 8.86 5.14 -16.70
N GLU A 162 10.07 5.68 -16.92
CA GLU A 162 10.24 6.94 -17.62
C GLU A 162 9.76 6.86 -19.08
N GLY A 163 8.75 7.68 -19.40
CA GLY A 163 8.10 7.68 -20.71
C GLY A 163 7.18 6.49 -20.97
N ALA A 164 7.15 5.49 -20.08
CA ALA A 164 6.37 4.27 -20.29
C ALA A 164 4.86 4.54 -20.22
N PRO A 165 4.05 3.98 -21.12
CA PRO A 165 2.61 3.97 -21.03
C PRO A 165 2.17 3.00 -19.91
N VAL A 166 1.50 3.51 -18.89
CA VAL A 166 0.99 2.74 -17.75
C VAL A 166 -0.51 2.86 -17.64
N ALA A 167 -1.21 1.74 -17.47
CA ALA A 167 -2.64 1.73 -17.18
C ALA A 167 -2.87 1.35 -15.71
N VAL A 168 -3.71 2.13 -15.02
CA VAL A 168 -4.14 1.85 -13.64
C VAL A 168 -5.63 1.54 -13.65
N VAL A 169 -6.02 0.31 -13.34
CA VAL A 169 -7.42 -0.14 -13.27
C VAL A 169 -7.92 0.01 -11.85
N GLY A 170 -8.68 1.06 -11.62
CA GLY A 170 -9.18 1.47 -10.31
C GLY A 170 -8.94 2.96 -10.06
N ARG A 171 -9.83 3.60 -9.27
CA ARG A 171 -9.75 5.05 -8.99
C ARG A 171 -10.13 5.40 -7.55
N SER A 172 -9.93 4.49 -6.61
CA SER A 172 -10.13 4.77 -5.19
C SER A 172 -9.10 5.78 -4.69
N ASN A 173 -9.44 6.49 -3.61
CA ASN A 173 -8.50 7.40 -2.93
C ASN A 173 -7.41 6.62 -2.17
N VAL A 174 -7.66 5.35 -1.86
CA VAL A 174 -6.72 4.52 -1.11
C VAL A 174 -5.62 3.94 -2.01
N ILE A 175 -5.93 3.57 -3.26
CA ILE A 175 -4.97 2.89 -4.14
C ILE A 175 -4.88 3.55 -5.51
N GLY A 176 -5.97 3.55 -6.29
CA GLY A 176 -5.90 3.85 -7.73
C GLY A 176 -5.40 5.26 -8.05
N ARG A 177 -5.94 6.30 -7.40
CA ARG A 177 -5.49 7.68 -7.59
C ARG A 177 -4.08 7.91 -7.08
N PRO A 178 -3.71 7.49 -5.84
CA PRO A 178 -2.34 7.62 -5.36
C PRO A 178 -1.31 6.91 -6.24
N VAL A 179 -1.57 5.66 -6.66
CA VAL A 179 -0.67 4.94 -7.57
C VAL A 179 -0.47 5.72 -8.87
N ALA A 180 -1.56 6.25 -9.47
CA ALA A 180 -1.46 7.01 -10.70
C ALA A 180 -0.63 8.29 -10.53
N ALA A 181 -0.79 9.01 -9.43
CA ALA A 181 0.00 10.19 -9.11
C ALA A 181 1.48 9.85 -8.90
N LEU A 182 1.77 8.81 -8.10
CA LEU A 182 3.12 8.35 -7.83
C LEU A 182 3.85 7.86 -9.10
N LEU A 183 3.16 7.16 -10.00
CA LEU A 183 3.70 6.74 -11.29
C LEU A 183 3.96 7.94 -12.21
N SER A 184 3.05 8.92 -12.22
CA SER A 184 3.24 10.16 -12.97
C SER A 184 4.45 10.96 -12.46
N ALA A 185 4.68 11.00 -11.14
CA ALA A 185 5.87 11.60 -10.55
C ALA A 185 7.18 10.87 -10.92
N ARG A 186 7.08 9.63 -11.42
CA ARG A 186 8.20 8.84 -11.98
C ARG A 186 8.29 8.96 -13.51
N ASN A 187 7.71 10.02 -14.09
CA ASN A 187 7.68 10.31 -15.53
C ASN A 187 6.95 9.26 -16.39
N ALA A 188 6.09 8.42 -15.81
CA ALA A 188 5.24 7.53 -16.58
C ALA A 188 4.06 8.29 -17.22
N THR A 189 3.61 7.84 -18.39
CA THR A 189 2.37 8.31 -19.02
C THR A 189 1.21 7.45 -18.54
N VAL A 190 0.41 7.97 -17.61
CA VAL A 190 -0.58 7.17 -16.88
C VAL A 190 -2.00 7.36 -17.42
N THR A 191 -2.68 6.26 -17.71
CA THR A 191 -4.11 6.19 -18.04
C THR A 191 -4.87 5.53 -16.90
N VAL A 192 -5.81 6.26 -16.26
CA VAL A 192 -6.68 5.71 -15.21
C VAL A 192 -7.93 5.12 -15.83
N CYS A 193 -8.14 3.82 -15.62
CA CYS A 193 -9.29 3.05 -16.09
C CYS A 193 -10.26 2.72 -14.94
N HIS A 194 -11.54 2.60 -15.26
CA HIS A 194 -12.58 2.32 -14.28
C HIS A 194 -13.81 1.67 -14.95
N SER A 195 -14.84 1.33 -14.19
CA SER A 195 -16.06 0.66 -14.66
C SER A 195 -16.84 1.39 -15.78
N LYS A 196 -16.48 2.63 -16.09
CA LYS A 196 -17.08 3.44 -17.20
C LYS A 196 -16.10 3.63 -18.37
N THR A 197 -14.92 3.04 -18.34
CA THR A 197 -13.98 3.04 -19.48
C THR A 197 -14.63 2.29 -20.66
N LYS A 198 -14.70 2.92 -21.83
CA LYS A 198 -15.47 2.39 -22.96
C LYS A 198 -14.85 1.12 -23.54
N ASP A 199 -13.53 1.12 -23.73
CA ASP A 199 -12.78 -0.03 -24.26
C ASP A 199 -11.55 -0.27 -23.35
N LEU A 200 -11.81 -1.03 -22.29
CA LEU A 200 -10.77 -1.37 -21.33
C LEU A 200 -9.68 -2.24 -21.99
N THR A 201 -10.09 -3.21 -22.82
CA THR A 201 -9.17 -4.12 -23.49
C THR A 201 -8.18 -3.39 -24.39
N ALA A 202 -8.66 -2.50 -25.25
CA ALA A 202 -7.78 -1.72 -26.12
C ALA A 202 -6.85 -0.82 -25.33
N THR A 203 -7.35 -0.19 -24.24
CA THR A 203 -6.54 0.67 -23.37
C THR A 203 -5.42 -0.12 -22.69
N LEU A 204 -5.73 -1.28 -22.11
CA LEU A 204 -4.73 -2.08 -21.41
C LEU A 204 -3.68 -2.64 -22.37
N LYS A 205 -4.06 -3.01 -23.58
CA LYS A 205 -3.11 -3.51 -24.60
C LYS A 205 -2.11 -2.44 -25.10
N GLN A 206 -2.40 -1.16 -24.92
CA GLN A 206 -1.45 -0.08 -25.25
C GLN A 206 -0.40 0.14 -24.13
N ALA A 207 -0.69 -0.25 -22.90
CA ALA A 207 0.21 -0.08 -21.78
C ALA A 207 1.39 -1.08 -21.83
N GLU A 208 2.51 -0.70 -21.25
CA GLU A 208 3.66 -1.56 -20.94
C GLU A 208 3.55 -2.13 -19.53
N VAL A 209 3.03 -1.33 -18.62
CA VAL A 209 2.74 -1.74 -17.23
C VAL A 209 1.26 -1.58 -16.97
N VAL A 210 0.64 -2.59 -16.38
CA VAL A 210 -0.77 -2.56 -15.97
C VAL A 210 -0.85 -2.79 -14.46
N VAL A 211 -1.38 -1.82 -13.72
CA VAL A 211 -1.66 -1.96 -12.28
C VAL A 211 -3.14 -2.18 -12.08
N VAL A 212 -3.52 -3.28 -11.45
CA VAL A 212 -4.92 -3.67 -11.25
C VAL A 212 -5.30 -3.56 -9.77
N ALA A 213 -6.23 -2.65 -9.47
CA ALA A 213 -6.74 -2.35 -8.13
C ALA A 213 -8.26 -2.09 -8.18
N ALA A 214 -9.01 -3.05 -8.71
CA ALA A 214 -10.44 -2.95 -8.97
C ALA A 214 -11.31 -3.57 -7.87
N GLY A 215 -10.73 -4.41 -7.00
CA GLY A 215 -11.42 -5.14 -5.94
C GLY A 215 -12.44 -6.15 -6.49
N ARG A 216 -12.10 -6.80 -7.61
CA ARG A 216 -12.95 -7.80 -8.28
C ARG A 216 -12.11 -8.99 -8.71
N ALA A 217 -12.35 -10.13 -8.09
CA ALA A 217 -11.65 -11.38 -8.40
C ALA A 217 -11.67 -11.68 -9.90
N HIS A 218 -10.50 -12.00 -10.45
CA HIS A 218 -10.31 -12.46 -11.84
C HIS A 218 -10.88 -11.54 -12.93
N LEU A 219 -10.96 -10.22 -12.66
CA LEU A 219 -11.47 -9.24 -13.63
C LEU A 219 -10.64 -9.21 -14.91
N ILE A 220 -9.31 -9.32 -14.79
CA ILE A 220 -8.38 -9.24 -15.92
C ILE A 220 -7.92 -10.64 -16.29
N GLY A 221 -8.35 -11.10 -17.45
CA GLY A 221 -7.96 -12.38 -18.07
C GLY A 221 -7.09 -12.18 -19.31
N ALA A 222 -6.90 -13.28 -20.07
CA ALA A 222 -6.06 -13.33 -21.27
C ALA A 222 -6.40 -12.27 -22.34
N ASP A 223 -7.69 -11.96 -22.51
CA ASP A 223 -8.15 -11.02 -23.54
C ASP A 223 -7.70 -9.57 -23.30
N TYR A 224 -7.36 -9.23 -22.07
CA TYR A 224 -6.97 -7.88 -21.65
C TYR A 224 -5.49 -7.59 -21.79
N VAL A 225 -4.67 -8.60 -21.96
CA VAL A 225 -3.20 -8.47 -21.95
C VAL A 225 -2.56 -8.81 -23.28
N ARG A 226 -1.28 -8.51 -23.42
CA ARG A 226 -0.43 -8.88 -24.54
C ARG A 226 0.98 -9.27 -24.09
N ALA A 227 1.73 -9.88 -24.98
CA ALA A 227 3.14 -10.17 -24.75
C ALA A 227 3.96 -8.90 -24.43
N GLY A 228 4.94 -9.04 -23.58
CA GLY A 228 5.86 -7.96 -23.20
C GLY A 228 5.40 -7.06 -22.04
N GLN A 229 4.19 -7.24 -21.53
CA GLN A 229 3.66 -6.43 -20.43
C GLN A 229 4.16 -6.89 -19.07
N THR A 230 4.19 -5.94 -18.11
CA THR A 230 4.31 -6.20 -16.68
C THR A 230 2.96 -5.94 -16.00
N ILE A 231 2.45 -6.93 -15.27
CA ILE A 231 1.15 -6.87 -14.61
C ILE A 231 1.33 -6.85 -13.10
N ILE A 232 0.87 -5.78 -12.47
CA ILE A 232 0.90 -5.60 -11.01
C ILE A 232 -0.51 -5.75 -10.47
N ASP A 233 -0.79 -6.86 -9.83
CA ASP A 233 -2.07 -7.14 -9.18
C ASP A 233 -2.02 -6.68 -7.72
N VAL A 234 -2.88 -5.74 -7.37
CA VAL A 234 -3.06 -5.19 -6.02
C VAL A 234 -4.30 -5.77 -5.34
N GLY A 235 -5.16 -6.44 -6.11
CA GLY A 235 -6.39 -7.03 -5.61
C GLY A 235 -6.15 -8.11 -4.56
N ILE A 236 -7.00 -8.14 -3.53
CA ILE A 236 -7.08 -9.22 -2.55
C ILE A 236 -8.55 -9.53 -2.37
N ASN A 237 -8.97 -10.69 -2.85
CA ASN A 237 -10.36 -11.14 -2.79
C ASN A 237 -10.40 -12.55 -2.20
N TRP A 238 -11.44 -12.86 -1.44
CA TRP A 238 -11.69 -14.23 -1.02
C TRP A 238 -12.52 -14.96 -2.08
N ASP A 239 -12.00 -16.04 -2.60
CA ASP A 239 -12.72 -16.92 -3.53
C ASP A 239 -13.40 -18.04 -2.74
N GLU A 240 -14.72 -17.95 -2.60
CA GLU A 240 -15.53 -18.90 -1.85
C GLU A 240 -15.49 -20.33 -2.47
N ALA A 241 -15.39 -20.43 -3.78
CA ALA A 241 -15.35 -21.71 -4.48
C ALA A 241 -13.99 -22.41 -4.30
N ALA A 242 -12.91 -21.65 -4.36
CA ALA A 242 -11.54 -22.16 -4.23
C ALA A 242 -11.03 -22.12 -2.78
N GLN A 243 -11.77 -21.50 -1.83
CA GLN A 243 -11.39 -21.31 -0.43
C GLN A 243 -9.97 -20.75 -0.27
N LYS A 244 -9.63 -19.75 -1.08
CA LYS A 244 -8.31 -19.12 -1.10
C LYS A 244 -8.39 -17.62 -1.43
N LEU A 245 -7.34 -16.90 -1.10
CA LEU A 245 -7.15 -15.53 -1.55
C LEU A 245 -6.74 -15.54 -3.04
N VAL A 246 -7.37 -14.65 -3.81
CA VAL A 246 -7.09 -14.44 -5.23
C VAL A 246 -6.98 -12.94 -5.53
N GLY A 247 -6.33 -12.61 -6.64
CA GLY A 247 -6.20 -11.24 -7.11
C GLY A 247 -7.35 -10.80 -8.02
N ASP A 248 -7.23 -9.58 -8.51
CA ASP A 248 -8.08 -9.03 -9.57
C ASP A 248 -7.69 -9.58 -10.95
N VAL A 249 -6.51 -10.19 -11.07
CA VAL A 249 -5.98 -10.80 -12.30
C VAL A 249 -6.15 -12.32 -12.25
N ASN A 250 -6.65 -12.89 -13.33
CA ASN A 250 -6.62 -14.34 -13.53
C ASN A 250 -5.20 -14.77 -13.90
N THR A 251 -4.38 -15.06 -12.91
CA THR A 251 -2.96 -15.35 -13.07
C THR A 251 -2.73 -16.58 -13.96
N GLU A 252 -3.58 -17.60 -13.91
CA GLU A 252 -3.45 -18.81 -14.72
C GLU A 252 -3.56 -18.50 -16.21
N GLN A 253 -4.42 -17.54 -16.59
CA GLN A 253 -4.59 -17.12 -17.98
C GLN A 253 -3.55 -16.08 -18.41
N VAL A 254 -3.11 -15.21 -17.52
CA VAL A 254 -2.29 -14.05 -17.83
C VAL A 254 -0.79 -14.37 -17.79
N ALA A 255 -0.32 -15.13 -16.81
CA ALA A 255 1.10 -15.43 -16.63
C ALA A 255 1.76 -16.01 -17.89
N PRO A 256 1.15 -16.92 -18.66
CA PRO A 256 1.80 -17.45 -19.88
C PRO A 256 1.99 -16.42 -20.99
N LEU A 257 1.30 -15.27 -20.94
CA LEU A 257 1.24 -14.29 -22.02
C LEU A 257 2.12 -13.07 -21.80
N VAL A 258 2.45 -12.75 -20.53
CA VAL A 258 3.13 -11.49 -20.15
C VAL A 258 4.59 -11.71 -19.82
N SER A 259 5.38 -10.63 -19.76
CA SER A 259 6.81 -10.74 -19.37
C SER A 259 7.00 -10.88 -17.87
N ALA A 260 6.15 -10.22 -17.08
CA ALA A 260 6.23 -10.28 -15.64
C ALA A 260 4.86 -10.05 -14.99
N TYR A 261 4.68 -10.58 -13.78
CA TYR A 261 3.45 -10.40 -13.01
C TYR A 261 3.70 -10.54 -11.52
N THR A 262 2.86 -9.91 -10.68
CA THR A 262 2.86 -10.16 -9.24
C THR A 262 1.88 -11.29 -8.89
N PRO A 263 2.27 -12.25 -8.03
CA PRO A 263 1.35 -13.28 -7.55
C PRO A 263 0.42 -12.75 -6.46
N VAL A 264 -0.78 -13.33 -6.32
CA VAL A 264 -1.67 -13.12 -5.18
C VAL A 264 -2.08 -14.49 -4.62
N PRO A 265 -1.72 -14.78 -3.36
CA PRO A 265 -0.90 -14.01 -2.42
C PRO A 265 0.59 -14.00 -2.80
N GLY A 266 1.36 -13.11 -2.15
CA GLY A 266 2.82 -13.09 -2.25
C GLY A 266 3.44 -11.96 -3.09
N GLY A 267 2.62 -11.12 -3.72
CA GLY A 267 3.02 -9.92 -4.44
C GLY A 267 2.97 -8.65 -3.57
N VAL A 268 2.20 -7.65 -4.00
CA VAL A 268 2.11 -6.31 -3.38
C VAL A 268 1.81 -6.36 -1.89
N GLY A 269 0.81 -7.16 -1.46
CA GLY A 269 0.42 -7.27 -0.05
C GLY A 269 1.54 -7.73 0.88
N SER A 270 2.56 -8.43 0.38
CA SER A 270 3.72 -8.83 1.19
C SER A 270 4.69 -7.67 1.49
N VAL A 271 4.54 -6.53 0.80
CA VAL A 271 5.43 -5.37 0.92
C VAL A 271 4.83 -4.27 1.80
N THR A 272 3.51 -4.20 1.94
CA THR A 272 2.80 -3.10 2.61
C THR A 272 3.30 -2.81 4.03
N THR A 273 3.51 -3.84 4.85
CA THR A 273 4.04 -3.64 6.22
C THR A 273 5.49 -3.17 6.25
N ALA A 274 6.29 -3.47 5.21
CA ALA A 274 7.64 -2.93 5.10
C ALA A 274 7.62 -1.44 4.71
N ILE A 275 6.65 -1.02 3.89
CA ILE A 275 6.41 0.38 3.60
C ILE A 275 5.93 1.13 4.85
N LEU A 276 4.97 0.56 5.58
CA LEU A 276 4.53 1.13 6.87
C LEU A 276 5.71 1.37 7.82
N ALA A 277 6.58 0.36 7.97
CA ALA A 277 7.80 0.50 8.78
C ALA A 277 8.72 1.62 8.25
N ARG A 278 8.85 1.76 6.92
CA ARG A 278 9.61 2.85 6.28
C ARG A 278 9.04 4.22 6.64
N HIS A 279 7.72 4.36 6.65
CA HIS A 279 7.05 5.60 6.99
C HIS A 279 7.23 5.96 8.47
N VAL A 280 7.10 4.99 9.38
CA VAL A 280 7.36 5.21 10.82
C VAL A 280 8.79 5.66 11.07
N VAL A 281 9.78 5.02 10.43
CA VAL A 281 11.18 5.39 10.55
C VAL A 281 11.42 6.80 9.96
N ALA A 282 10.84 7.09 8.79
CA ALA A 282 10.95 8.41 8.17
C ALA A 282 10.31 9.52 9.03
N ALA A 283 9.17 9.24 9.66
CA ALA A 283 8.52 10.18 10.58
C ALA A 283 9.40 10.43 11.82
N ALA A 284 10.01 9.38 12.38
CA ALA A 284 10.93 9.52 13.50
C ALA A 284 12.22 10.31 13.14
N GLN A 285 12.74 10.14 11.92
CA GLN A 285 13.88 10.92 11.45
C GLN A 285 13.62 12.42 11.40
N ARG A 286 12.37 12.84 11.11
CA ARG A 286 11.97 14.26 11.06
C ARG A 286 12.05 14.95 12.42
N THR A 287 11.98 14.21 13.51
CA THR A 287 12.09 14.80 14.88
C THR A 287 13.51 15.22 15.24
N LEU A 288 14.50 14.83 14.43
CA LEU A 288 15.91 15.22 14.61
C LEU A 288 16.31 16.43 13.73
N ALA A 289 15.47 16.86 12.80
CA ALA A 289 15.71 17.98 11.89
C ALA A 289 15.13 19.27 12.46
#